data_106c48bee24807ebb2bcbf9796936e26
#
_entry.id   106c48bee24807ebb2bcbf9796936e26
#
_cell.length_a   1.000
_cell.length_b   1.000
_cell.length_c   1.000
_cell.angle_alpha   90.00
_cell.angle_beta   90.00
_cell.angle_gamma   90.00
#
_symmetry.space_group_name_H-M   'P 1'
#
loop_
_entity.id
_entity.type
_entity.pdbx_description
1 polymer ?
#
loop_
_entity_poly.entity_id
_entity_poly.type
_entity_poly.pdbx_seq_one_letter_code
_entity_poly.pdbx_strand_id
1 'polypeptide(L)'
;LVFEPYAYEALKTANEKILGIEGLPAYHMDKADVLVSLGADFLETWLSPVEYARKFKAMHALNRGRKGFFCHISAYQSLTGANADLWLSCKPGTEAHVAMGLVHQAITSGRGKNLPESLLSSIKQVSLPFTKEAVVLASGISAENFDRTATRLTTAKKPLIVGPGSACGNALQTNMAVNLLNLIFDPQLMLFDFEGRHRVETAARRSQVLAFFERLNQEPVDLLLLNNTNPVFSMPWESTVIEALKQKRLFVVSFSSFMDETTALADLVIPTRLPLETWDEYSGRRGMVSTLQPAMGHLTEAPSIGDVFLCSNGGKKPDNYTKYLYRHLKQKKKFETTKAWAQTIQQGGIFKQNHRTPSFQPPEIEPVFFHKAFDNLLLPSTSELAFMAVPSIRFFDGRGANRPWLCEVPDPLTKIAWQTPVLMHPQTMKTKGFAQEDMVEIQSETGRLNAPVYETEGVHPGIIVMAIGQGHQNFG
;
A
#
# COMPACT_ATOMS: atom_id res chain seq x y z
N LEU A 1 -16.13 7.29 -9.17
CA LEU A 1 -15.04 7.37 -8.20
C LEU A 1 -14.41 6.00 -8.02
N VAL A 2 -13.08 5.90 -7.99
CA VAL A 2 -12.38 4.66 -7.62
C VAL A 2 -12.02 4.79 -6.15
N PHE A 3 -12.59 3.92 -5.33
CA PHE A 3 -12.37 3.91 -3.89
C PHE A 3 -11.38 2.79 -3.49
N GLU A 4 -10.34 3.16 -2.78
CA GLU A 4 -9.40 2.27 -2.11
C GLU A 4 -9.02 2.88 -0.76
N PRO A 5 -9.25 2.20 0.37
CA PRO A 5 -8.85 2.69 1.70
C PRO A 5 -7.35 2.97 1.80
N TYR A 6 -6.53 2.13 1.14
CA TYR A 6 -5.09 2.32 1.01
C TYR A 6 -4.74 2.92 -0.36
N ALA A 7 -5.02 4.22 -0.54
CA ALA A 7 -4.79 4.95 -1.79
C ALA A 7 -3.35 5.44 -2.00
N TYR A 8 -2.41 5.07 -1.13
CA TYR A 8 -0.98 5.46 -1.19
C TYR A 8 -0.76 6.97 -1.30
N GLU A 9 -1.56 7.78 -0.62
CA GLU A 9 -1.56 9.25 -0.77
C GLU A 9 -0.22 9.88 -0.40
N ALA A 10 0.39 9.45 0.71
CA ALA A 10 1.68 9.96 1.16
C ALA A 10 2.79 9.69 0.12
N LEU A 11 2.78 8.49 -0.48
CA LEU A 11 3.74 8.12 -1.52
C LEU A 11 3.48 8.91 -2.83
N LYS A 12 2.22 9.03 -3.28
CA LYS A 12 1.85 9.85 -4.45
C LYS A 12 2.27 11.31 -4.27
N THR A 13 1.96 11.88 -3.11
CA THR A 13 2.28 13.28 -2.81
C THR A 13 3.79 13.51 -2.71
N ALA A 14 4.55 12.59 -2.12
CA ALA A 14 6.00 12.68 -2.07
C ALA A 14 6.62 12.60 -3.48
N ASN A 15 6.12 11.71 -4.34
CA ASN A 15 6.57 11.61 -5.73
C ASN A 15 6.27 12.91 -6.50
N GLU A 16 5.07 13.47 -6.33
CA GLU A 16 4.70 14.76 -6.94
C GLU A 16 5.64 15.88 -6.49
N LYS A 17 5.90 15.98 -5.18
CA LYS A 17 6.68 17.08 -4.60
C LYS A 17 8.19 17.00 -4.87
N ILE A 18 8.75 15.79 -4.85
CA ILE A 18 10.20 15.58 -5.00
C ILE A 18 10.59 15.18 -6.42
N LEU A 19 9.74 14.44 -7.12
CA LEU A 19 10.05 13.93 -8.46
C LEU A 19 9.28 14.67 -9.56
N GLY A 20 8.32 15.53 -9.21
CA GLY A 20 7.46 16.21 -10.18
C GLY A 20 6.48 15.28 -10.90
N ILE A 21 6.25 14.08 -10.38
CA ILE A 21 5.43 13.05 -11.01
C ILE A 21 4.36 12.57 -10.03
N GLU A 22 3.11 12.96 -10.26
CA GLU A 22 2.00 12.39 -9.53
C GLU A 22 1.75 10.95 -10.02
N GLY A 23 2.07 9.95 -9.18
CA GLY A 23 1.85 8.56 -9.52
C GLY A 23 2.67 7.59 -8.70
N LEU A 24 2.46 6.31 -9.00
CA LEU A 24 3.08 5.18 -8.29
C LEU A 24 3.94 4.38 -9.28
N PRO A 25 5.25 4.68 -9.40
CA PRO A 25 6.14 3.95 -10.28
C PRO A 25 6.22 2.48 -9.85
N ALA A 26 6.53 1.60 -10.78
CA ALA A 26 6.97 0.28 -10.42
C ALA A 26 8.49 0.27 -10.22
N TYR A 27 8.96 -0.62 -9.36
CA TYR A 27 10.37 -0.66 -8.97
C TYR A 27 11.08 -1.90 -9.52
N HIS A 28 12.28 -1.72 -10.04
CA HIS A 28 13.16 -2.81 -10.50
C HIS A 28 14.01 -3.35 -9.35
N MET A 29 13.36 -3.89 -8.30
CA MET A 29 14.05 -4.50 -7.15
C MET A 29 15.00 -5.62 -7.57
N ASP A 30 14.65 -6.35 -8.63
CA ASP A 30 15.44 -7.43 -9.22
C ASP A 30 16.81 -6.99 -9.72
N LYS A 31 16.99 -5.69 -9.96
CA LYS A 31 18.25 -5.10 -10.47
C LYS A 31 19.06 -4.40 -9.38
N ALA A 32 18.53 -4.25 -8.18
CA ALA A 32 19.22 -3.64 -7.05
C ALA A 32 20.28 -4.59 -6.47
N ASP A 33 21.36 -4.05 -5.92
CA ASP A 33 22.34 -4.78 -5.11
C ASP A 33 22.17 -4.53 -3.61
N VAL A 34 21.57 -3.39 -3.26
CA VAL A 34 21.14 -3.05 -1.90
C VAL A 34 19.71 -2.53 -1.96
N LEU A 35 18.83 -3.12 -1.16
CA LEU A 35 17.45 -2.67 -0.96
C LEU A 35 17.27 -2.21 0.48
N VAL A 36 16.77 -1.00 0.68
CA VAL A 36 16.36 -0.50 1.99
C VAL A 36 14.87 -0.16 1.94
N SER A 37 14.10 -0.76 2.83
CA SER A 37 12.68 -0.47 2.99
C SER A 37 12.46 0.27 4.31
N LEU A 38 11.79 1.41 4.25
CA LEU A 38 11.31 2.14 5.42
C LEU A 38 9.79 1.95 5.52
N GLY A 39 9.36 0.86 6.16
CA GLY A 39 7.95 0.53 6.35
C GLY A 39 7.17 0.11 5.09
N ALA A 40 7.84 -0.19 3.98
CA ALA A 40 7.16 -0.74 2.80
C ALA A 40 7.06 -2.26 2.90
N ASP A 41 5.87 -2.78 3.20
CA ASP A 41 5.59 -4.21 3.34
C ASP A 41 5.34 -4.89 1.99
N PHE A 42 6.35 -4.88 1.15
CA PHE A 42 6.22 -5.30 -0.25
C PHE A 42 6.04 -6.83 -0.44
N LEU A 43 6.25 -7.64 0.60
CA LEU A 43 5.94 -9.08 0.58
C LEU A 43 4.52 -9.39 1.10
N GLU A 44 3.79 -8.41 1.64
CA GLU A 44 2.45 -8.60 2.21
C GLU A 44 1.39 -7.73 1.53
N THR A 45 1.43 -6.42 1.75
CA THR A 45 0.29 -5.54 1.46
C THR A 45 0.62 -4.34 0.57
N TRP A 46 1.90 -4.11 0.26
CA TRP A 46 2.34 -2.92 -0.44
C TRP A 46 2.30 -3.07 -1.96
N LEU A 47 1.54 -2.22 -2.64
CA LEU A 47 1.37 -2.09 -4.09
C LEU A 47 1.04 -3.41 -4.82
N SER A 48 2.01 -4.27 -5.06
CA SER A 48 1.87 -5.52 -5.82
C SER A 48 2.75 -6.63 -5.21
N PRO A 49 2.31 -7.27 -4.10
CA PRO A 49 3.14 -8.23 -3.35
C PRO A 49 3.66 -9.39 -4.20
N VAL A 50 2.84 -9.93 -5.09
CA VAL A 50 3.24 -11.06 -5.97
C VAL A 50 4.35 -10.65 -6.94
N GLU A 51 4.26 -9.44 -7.52
CA GLU A 51 5.30 -8.91 -8.39
C GLU A 51 6.60 -8.69 -7.61
N TYR A 52 6.50 -8.06 -6.44
CA TYR A 52 7.68 -7.73 -5.64
C TYR A 52 8.30 -8.94 -4.96
N ALA A 53 7.53 -9.94 -4.56
CA ALA A 53 8.09 -11.22 -4.08
C ALA A 53 8.95 -11.90 -5.16
N ARG A 54 8.49 -11.89 -6.42
CA ARG A 54 9.27 -12.41 -7.55
C ARG A 54 10.56 -11.62 -7.79
N LYS A 55 10.47 -10.28 -7.79
CA LYS A 55 11.62 -9.39 -7.98
C LYS A 55 12.61 -9.46 -6.82
N PHE A 56 12.09 -9.50 -5.59
CA PHE A 56 12.88 -9.68 -4.38
C PHE A 56 13.65 -11.00 -4.40
N LYS A 57 12.98 -12.12 -4.76
CA LYS A 57 13.65 -13.41 -4.93
C LYS A 57 14.81 -13.31 -5.94
N ALA A 58 14.63 -12.61 -7.05
CA ALA A 58 15.68 -12.46 -8.06
C ALA A 58 16.90 -11.68 -7.52
N MET A 59 16.67 -10.65 -6.71
CA MET A 59 17.71 -9.84 -6.06
C MET A 59 18.39 -10.58 -4.90
N HIS A 60 17.59 -11.23 -4.04
CA HIS A 60 18.02 -11.73 -2.73
C HIS A 60 18.45 -13.20 -2.73
N ALA A 61 18.12 -13.97 -3.77
CA ALA A 61 18.57 -15.35 -3.88
C ALA A 61 20.08 -15.42 -4.16
N LEU A 62 20.74 -16.41 -3.52
CA LEU A 62 22.14 -16.69 -3.77
C LEU A 62 22.33 -17.14 -5.24
N ASN A 63 22.99 -16.33 -6.04
CA ASN A 63 23.28 -16.64 -7.43
C ASN A 63 24.78 -16.47 -7.69
N ARG A 64 25.47 -17.57 -8.05
CA ARG A 64 26.93 -17.61 -8.32
C ARG A 64 27.76 -16.97 -7.20
N GLY A 65 27.41 -17.24 -5.93
CA GLY A 65 28.10 -16.69 -4.77
C GLY A 65 27.80 -15.23 -4.45
N ARG A 66 26.84 -14.60 -5.14
CA ARG A 66 26.41 -13.23 -4.89
C ARG A 66 24.94 -13.21 -4.47
N LYS A 67 24.64 -12.40 -3.47
CA LYS A 67 23.31 -12.14 -2.92
C LYS A 67 23.19 -10.63 -2.71
N GLY A 68 22.05 -10.04 -3.08
CA GLY A 68 21.72 -8.65 -2.72
C GLY A 68 21.52 -8.52 -1.21
N PHE A 69 21.77 -7.35 -0.68
CA PHE A 69 21.54 -7.04 0.74
C PHE A 69 20.19 -6.35 0.92
N PHE A 70 19.42 -6.79 1.92
CA PHE A 70 18.14 -6.20 2.27
C PHE A 70 18.09 -5.75 3.73
N CYS A 71 17.78 -4.46 3.92
CA CYS A 71 17.51 -3.88 5.23
C CYS A 71 16.05 -3.39 5.30
N HIS A 72 15.33 -3.77 6.37
CA HIS A 72 13.99 -3.27 6.67
C HIS A 72 13.99 -2.47 7.96
N ILE A 73 13.42 -1.26 7.92
CA ILE A 73 13.34 -0.31 9.04
C ILE A 73 11.87 -0.08 9.34
N SER A 74 11.41 -0.50 10.52
CA SER A 74 10.01 -0.42 10.91
C SER A 74 9.84 -0.63 12.41
N ALA A 75 8.71 -0.21 12.96
CA ALA A 75 8.39 -0.41 14.37
C ALA A 75 7.95 -1.84 14.71
N TYR A 76 7.56 -2.63 13.70
CA TYR A 76 7.22 -4.04 13.87
C TYR A 76 7.79 -4.89 12.74
N GLN A 77 8.01 -6.16 13.02
CA GLN A 77 8.52 -7.13 12.06
C GLN A 77 7.36 -7.81 11.33
N SER A 78 7.09 -7.35 10.13
CA SER A 78 6.18 -8.00 9.18
C SER A 78 6.87 -9.18 8.47
N LEU A 79 6.15 -9.87 7.58
CA LEU A 79 6.76 -10.88 6.71
C LEU A 79 7.91 -10.30 5.88
N THR A 80 7.80 -9.02 5.47
CA THR A 80 8.88 -8.29 4.80
C THR A 80 10.08 -8.13 5.73
N GLY A 81 9.85 -7.71 6.97
CA GLY A 81 10.90 -7.58 7.99
C GLY A 81 11.55 -8.92 8.36
N ALA A 82 10.76 -10.00 8.45
CA ALA A 82 11.26 -11.35 8.74
C ALA A 82 12.18 -11.93 7.65
N ASN A 83 12.10 -11.39 6.42
CA ASN A 83 12.98 -11.78 5.31
C ASN A 83 14.20 -10.85 5.14
N ALA A 84 14.39 -9.86 6.01
CA ALA A 84 15.52 -8.94 5.92
C ALA A 84 16.83 -9.56 6.42
N ASP A 85 17.96 -9.22 5.78
CA ASP A 85 19.30 -9.50 6.31
C ASP A 85 19.60 -8.65 7.56
N LEU A 86 18.90 -7.52 7.69
CA LEU A 86 18.96 -6.62 8.83
C LEU A 86 17.60 -5.95 9.02
N TRP A 87 16.92 -6.29 10.12
CA TRP A 87 15.76 -5.55 10.58
C TRP A 87 16.15 -4.56 11.67
N LEU A 88 15.83 -3.28 11.44
CA LEU A 88 16.02 -2.21 12.41
C LEU A 88 14.68 -1.85 13.03
N SER A 89 14.49 -2.26 14.28
CA SER A 89 13.34 -1.82 15.07
C SER A 89 13.51 -0.36 15.45
N CYS A 90 12.59 0.51 15.02
CA CYS A 90 12.58 1.92 15.37
C CYS A 90 11.26 2.32 16.04
N LYS A 91 11.26 3.42 16.77
CA LYS A 91 10.02 4.00 17.31
C LYS A 91 9.10 4.39 16.15
N PRO A 92 7.78 4.14 16.25
CA PRO A 92 6.85 4.44 15.16
C PRO A 92 6.84 5.94 14.83
N GLY A 93 6.80 6.26 13.54
CA GLY A 93 6.85 7.65 13.06
C GLY A 93 8.24 8.28 13.00
N THR A 94 9.30 7.58 13.45
CA THR A 94 10.68 8.05 13.36
C THR A 94 11.43 7.59 12.12
N GLU A 95 10.77 6.86 11.24
CA GLU A 95 11.32 6.40 9.96
C GLU A 95 11.83 7.58 9.11
N ALA A 96 11.14 8.75 9.19
CA ALA A 96 11.58 9.97 8.54
C ALA A 96 12.93 10.49 9.09
N HIS A 97 13.14 10.38 10.40
CA HIS A 97 14.41 10.76 11.03
C HIS A 97 15.54 9.86 10.56
N VAL A 98 15.28 8.54 10.50
CA VAL A 98 16.27 7.57 10.00
C VAL A 98 16.59 7.83 8.53
N ALA A 99 15.57 8.08 7.70
CA ALA A 99 15.76 8.40 6.29
C ALA A 99 16.59 9.68 6.10
N MET A 100 16.29 10.75 6.84
CA MET A 100 17.06 12.00 6.78
C MET A 100 18.47 11.84 7.32
N GLY A 101 18.69 11.01 8.33
CA GLY A 101 20.04 10.65 8.78
C GLY A 101 20.85 9.92 7.71
N LEU A 102 20.23 9.02 6.97
CA LEU A 102 20.85 8.35 5.82
C LEU A 102 21.15 9.36 4.69
N VAL A 103 20.27 10.36 4.46
CA VAL A 103 20.52 11.49 3.54
C VAL A 103 21.77 12.25 3.99
N HIS A 104 21.83 12.65 5.25
CA HIS A 104 22.99 13.36 5.82
C HIS A 104 24.28 12.57 5.65
N GLN A 105 24.28 11.28 5.98
CA GLN A 105 25.43 10.40 5.86
C GLN A 105 25.86 10.18 4.40
N ALA A 106 24.90 10.04 3.47
CA ALA A 106 25.19 9.89 2.06
C ALA A 106 25.91 11.12 1.49
N ILE A 107 25.41 12.33 1.80
CA ILE A 107 26.04 13.59 1.37
C ILE A 107 27.41 13.77 2.00
N THR A 108 27.56 13.51 3.29
CA THR A 108 28.83 13.63 4.01
C THR A 108 29.89 12.67 3.45
N SER A 109 29.46 11.48 2.98
CA SER A 109 30.33 10.53 2.28
C SER A 109 30.67 10.91 0.84
N GLY A 110 30.20 12.06 0.36
CA GLY A 110 30.49 12.59 -0.98
C GLY A 110 29.58 12.06 -2.09
N ARG A 111 28.42 11.45 -1.74
CA ARG A 111 27.38 11.09 -2.72
C ARG A 111 26.58 12.34 -3.13
N GLY A 112 25.87 12.25 -4.26
CA GLY A 112 25.03 13.33 -4.77
C GLY A 112 25.74 14.35 -5.66
N LYS A 113 27.01 14.18 -5.99
CA LYS A 113 27.78 15.13 -6.83
C LYS A 113 27.20 15.35 -8.24
N ASN A 114 26.36 14.43 -8.69
CA ASN A 114 25.73 14.50 -10.01
C ASN A 114 24.36 15.21 -9.99
N LEU A 115 23.93 15.68 -8.81
CA LEU A 115 22.72 16.49 -8.67
C LEU A 115 23.02 17.96 -9.08
N PRO A 116 21.99 18.72 -9.51
CA PRO A 116 22.10 20.18 -9.64
C PRO A 116 22.61 20.81 -8.33
N GLU A 117 23.52 21.78 -8.44
CA GLU A 117 24.18 22.37 -7.27
C GLU A 117 23.18 23.02 -6.29
N SER A 118 22.14 23.69 -6.83
CA SER A 118 21.07 24.28 -6.02
C SER A 118 20.32 23.24 -5.19
N LEU A 119 19.96 22.10 -5.80
CA LEU A 119 19.28 21.01 -5.12
C LEU A 119 20.18 20.35 -4.08
N LEU A 120 21.44 20.07 -4.42
CA LEU A 120 22.40 19.47 -3.50
C LEU A 120 22.64 20.37 -2.29
N SER A 121 22.77 21.70 -2.48
CA SER A 121 22.93 22.68 -1.41
C SER A 121 21.72 22.67 -0.47
N SER A 122 20.50 22.66 -1.01
CA SER A 122 19.26 22.62 -0.24
C SER A 122 19.15 21.33 0.58
N ILE A 123 19.43 20.18 -0.03
CA ILE A 123 19.41 18.88 0.67
C ILE A 123 20.47 18.86 1.78
N LYS A 124 21.66 19.37 1.52
CA LYS A 124 22.74 19.47 2.50
C LYS A 124 22.30 20.29 3.71
N GLN A 125 21.72 21.47 3.48
CA GLN A 125 21.27 22.36 4.55
C GLN A 125 20.18 21.72 5.41
N VAL A 126 19.13 21.13 4.80
CA VAL A 126 18.02 20.54 5.55
C VAL A 126 18.42 19.27 6.29
N SER A 127 19.48 18.58 5.85
CA SER A 127 19.95 17.35 6.50
C SER A 127 20.85 17.59 7.71
N LEU A 128 21.37 18.82 7.92
CA LEU A 128 22.30 19.14 9.03
C LEU A 128 21.81 18.72 10.43
N PRO A 129 20.53 18.87 10.80
CA PRO A 129 20.04 18.47 12.13
C PRO A 129 20.01 16.95 12.34
N PHE A 130 20.05 16.16 11.26
CA PHE A 130 19.88 14.71 11.30
C PHE A 130 21.23 13.98 11.39
N THR A 131 22.05 14.35 12.37
CA THR A 131 23.29 13.63 12.66
C THR A 131 22.98 12.22 13.17
N LYS A 132 23.96 11.31 13.11
CA LYS A 132 23.81 9.95 13.62
C LYS A 132 23.30 9.93 15.07
N GLU A 133 23.89 10.76 15.91
CA GLU A 133 23.53 10.86 17.33
C GLU A 133 22.08 11.29 17.52
N ALA A 134 21.63 12.31 16.78
CA ALA A 134 20.26 12.78 16.82
C ALA A 134 19.26 11.71 16.35
N VAL A 135 19.60 11.00 15.29
CA VAL A 135 18.75 9.93 14.73
C VAL A 135 18.66 8.73 15.67
N VAL A 136 19.78 8.30 16.26
CA VAL A 136 19.82 7.21 17.24
C VAL A 136 18.96 7.56 18.46
N LEU A 137 19.09 8.78 18.98
CA LEU A 137 18.29 9.26 20.11
C LEU A 137 16.78 9.29 19.79
N ALA A 138 16.43 9.83 18.63
CA ALA A 138 15.03 9.95 18.21
C ALA A 138 14.38 8.60 17.94
N SER A 139 15.06 7.73 17.19
CA SER A 139 14.49 6.49 16.67
C SER A 139 14.68 5.28 17.58
N GLY A 140 15.66 5.28 18.47
CA GLY A 140 16.02 4.13 19.31
C GLY A 140 16.80 3.04 18.58
N ILE A 141 17.15 3.20 17.30
CA ILE A 141 18.01 2.25 16.60
C ILE A 141 19.44 2.30 17.14
N SER A 142 20.19 1.21 17.07
CA SER A 142 21.58 1.22 17.50
C SER A 142 22.48 1.97 16.52
N ALA A 143 23.49 2.67 17.04
CA ALA A 143 24.49 3.38 16.23
C ALA A 143 25.21 2.43 15.26
N GLU A 144 25.53 1.20 15.70
CA GLU A 144 26.18 0.17 14.89
C GLU A 144 25.31 -0.22 13.67
N ASN A 145 24.02 -0.48 13.90
CA ASN A 145 23.09 -0.85 12.82
C ASN A 145 22.85 0.30 11.85
N PHE A 146 22.80 1.54 12.35
CA PHE A 146 22.76 2.72 11.49
C PHE A 146 24.00 2.80 10.59
N ASP A 147 25.20 2.70 11.16
CA ASP A 147 26.47 2.74 10.42
C ASP A 147 26.55 1.60 9.39
N ARG A 148 26.12 0.39 9.77
CA ARG A 148 26.07 -0.75 8.86
C ARG A 148 25.18 -0.49 7.66
N THR A 149 23.98 0.06 7.88
CA THR A 149 23.03 0.40 6.80
C THR A 149 23.58 1.50 5.91
N ALA A 150 24.11 2.59 6.52
CA ALA A 150 24.70 3.70 5.81
C ALA A 150 25.90 3.26 4.95
N THR A 151 26.78 2.40 5.49
CA THR A 151 27.92 1.85 4.75
C THR A 151 27.47 1.00 3.57
N ARG A 152 26.47 0.12 3.77
CA ARG A 152 25.91 -0.69 2.68
C ARG A 152 25.35 0.18 1.56
N LEU A 153 24.60 1.23 1.89
CA LEU A 153 24.06 2.17 0.90
C LEU A 153 25.16 2.95 0.17
N THR A 154 26.12 3.53 0.93
CA THR A 154 27.17 4.37 0.33
C THR A 154 28.17 3.60 -0.53
N THR A 155 28.34 2.29 -0.31
CA THR A 155 29.20 1.42 -1.12
C THR A 155 28.45 0.71 -2.25
N ALA A 156 27.13 0.74 -2.25
CA ALA A 156 26.29 0.11 -3.26
C ALA A 156 26.52 0.71 -4.67
N LYS A 157 26.37 -0.14 -5.68
CA LYS A 157 26.38 0.28 -7.09
C LYS A 157 25.00 0.65 -7.60
N LYS A 158 23.97 -0.05 -7.11
CA LYS A 158 22.56 0.10 -7.52
C LYS A 158 21.65 0.00 -6.28
N PRO A 159 21.76 0.94 -5.35
CA PRO A 159 20.85 0.94 -4.22
C PRO A 159 19.45 1.33 -4.65
N LEU A 160 18.45 0.74 -4.02
CA LEU A 160 17.05 1.11 -4.13
C LEU A 160 16.48 1.32 -2.72
N ILE A 161 15.84 2.44 -2.52
CA ILE A 161 15.16 2.76 -1.27
C ILE A 161 13.67 2.88 -1.54
N VAL A 162 12.82 2.23 -0.72
CA VAL A 162 11.37 2.27 -0.83
C VAL A 162 10.75 2.71 0.48
N GLY A 163 9.71 3.52 0.40
CA GLY A 163 9.04 4.12 1.56
C GLY A 163 7.65 3.55 1.81
N PRO A 164 7.03 3.89 2.95
CA PRO A 164 5.75 3.33 3.38
C PRO A 164 4.62 3.67 2.42
N GLY A 165 3.69 2.73 2.26
CA GLY A 165 2.50 2.94 1.45
C GLY A 165 1.46 3.82 2.14
N SER A 166 1.29 3.65 3.43
CA SER A 166 0.27 4.34 4.25
C SER A 166 0.64 4.33 5.73
N ALA A 167 -0.02 5.14 6.48
CA ALA A 167 -0.38 4.98 7.90
C ALA A 167 0.73 4.94 8.96
N CYS A 168 1.94 5.43 8.73
CA CYS A 168 2.79 5.81 9.86
C CYS A 168 2.77 7.34 10.05
N GLY A 169 2.96 7.80 11.26
CA GLY A 169 3.27 9.21 11.50
C GLY A 169 4.44 9.63 10.61
N ASN A 170 4.43 10.82 10.06
CA ASN A 170 5.45 11.31 9.12
C ASN A 170 5.60 10.49 7.81
N ALA A 171 4.58 9.75 7.38
CA ALA A 171 4.66 8.93 6.15
C ALA A 171 5.01 9.76 4.89
N LEU A 172 4.47 10.98 4.79
CA LEU A 172 4.81 11.89 3.70
C LEU A 172 6.30 12.26 3.73
N GLN A 173 6.79 12.67 4.89
CA GLN A 173 8.19 13.08 5.09
C GLN A 173 9.14 11.88 4.87
N THR A 174 8.76 10.70 5.34
CA THR A 174 9.54 9.47 5.09
C THR A 174 9.68 9.22 3.59
N ASN A 175 8.58 9.28 2.84
CA ASN A 175 8.62 9.08 1.38
C ASN A 175 9.39 10.20 0.65
N MET A 176 9.30 11.45 1.12
CA MET A 176 10.11 12.54 0.57
C MET A 176 11.61 12.30 0.79
N ALA A 177 12.01 11.91 2.00
CA ALA A 177 13.41 11.58 2.30
C ALA A 177 13.89 10.35 1.50
N VAL A 178 13.05 9.34 1.31
CA VAL A 178 13.31 8.18 0.45
C VAL A 178 13.58 8.61 -0.99
N ASN A 179 12.76 9.51 -1.53
CA ASN A 179 12.97 10.04 -2.89
C ASN A 179 14.27 10.84 -2.99
N LEU A 180 14.63 11.64 -1.97
CA LEU A 180 15.92 12.34 -1.92
C LEU A 180 17.09 11.37 -1.90
N LEU A 181 17.01 10.28 -1.12
CA LEU A 181 18.03 9.22 -1.11
C LEU A 181 18.21 8.61 -2.49
N ASN A 182 17.10 8.22 -3.15
CA ASN A 182 17.20 7.66 -4.50
C ASN A 182 17.85 8.64 -5.49
N LEU A 183 17.49 9.93 -5.44
CA LEU A 183 18.12 10.97 -6.29
C LEU A 183 19.61 11.16 -5.99
N ILE A 184 20.03 11.11 -4.73
CA ILE A 184 21.44 11.23 -4.32
C ILE A 184 22.28 10.09 -4.89
N PHE A 185 21.73 8.88 -4.92
CA PHE A 185 22.45 7.71 -5.42
C PHE A 185 22.32 7.52 -6.94
N ASP A 186 21.17 7.86 -7.50
CA ASP A 186 20.84 7.69 -8.92
C ASP A 186 19.95 8.84 -9.41
N PRO A 187 20.50 9.98 -9.85
CA PRO A 187 19.72 11.11 -10.36
C PRO A 187 18.79 10.80 -11.54
N GLN A 188 19.08 9.72 -12.26
CA GLN A 188 18.26 9.28 -13.40
C GLN A 188 17.16 8.30 -13.02
N LEU A 189 17.14 7.82 -11.77
CA LEU A 189 16.16 6.88 -11.23
C LEU A 189 15.98 5.63 -12.12
N MET A 190 17.09 5.02 -12.53
CA MET A 190 17.10 3.86 -13.43
C MET A 190 16.36 2.63 -12.90
N LEU A 191 16.13 2.57 -11.59
CA LEU A 191 15.38 1.49 -10.95
C LEU A 191 13.88 1.81 -10.80
N PHE A 192 13.43 2.95 -11.33
CA PHE A 192 12.02 3.36 -11.33
C PHE A 192 11.43 3.19 -12.74
N ASP A 193 10.27 2.55 -12.83
CA ASP A 193 9.51 2.42 -14.07
C ASP A 193 8.29 3.36 -14.03
N PHE A 194 8.47 4.58 -14.53
CA PHE A 194 7.40 5.59 -14.60
C PHE A 194 6.40 5.34 -15.72
N GLU A 195 6.76 4.57 -16.73
CA GLU A 195 5.85 4.20 -17.82
C GLU A 195 4.89 3.06 -17.40
N GLY A 196 5.41 2.11 -16.63
CA GLY A 196 4.66 0.97 -16.11
C GLY A 196 4.07 1.21 -14.72
N ARG A 197 3.56 2.41 -14.41
CA ARG A 197 3.01 2.78 -13.10
C ARG A 197 1.84 1.91 -12.67
N HIS A 198 1.70 1.72 -11.36
CA HIS A 198 0.59 1.00 -10.75
C HIS A 198 -0.73 1.76 -10.90
N ARG A 199 -1.79 1.07 -11.38
CA ARG A 199 -3.09 1.70 -11.65
C ARG A 199 -3.84 2.08 -10.38
N VAL A 200 -3.48 1.55 -9.22
CA VAL A 200 -4.01 2.01 -7.92
C VAL A 200 -3.73 3.51 -7.67
N GLU A 201 -2.81 4.12 -8.43
CA GLU A 201 -2.63 5.59 -8.42
C GLU A 201 -3.90 6.37 -8.76
N THR A 202 -4.85 5.75 -9.50
CA THR A 202 -6.13 6.38 -9.87
C THR A 202 -7.17 6.36 -8.74
N ALA A 203 -6.87 5.68 -7.62
CA ALA A 203 -7.74 5.72 -6.45
C ALA A 203 -7.86 7.16 -5.92
N ALA A 204 -9.10 7.52 -5.59
CA ALA A 204 -9.41 8.83 -5.06
C ALA A 204 -8.67 9.10 -3.74
N ARG A 205 -8.25 10.34 -3.54
CA ARG A 205 -7.70 10.78 -2.26
C ARG A 205 -8.79 10.76 -1.19
N ARG A 206 -8.42 10.54 0.05
CA ARG A 206 -9.34 10.52 1.20
C ARG A 206 -10.23 11.76 1.26
N SER A 207 -9.68 12.93 1.01
CA SER A 207 -10.44 14.19 0.92
C SER A 207 -11.48 14.19 -0.19
N GLN A 208 -11.20 13.58 -1.34
CA GLN A 208 -12.14 13.44 -2.45
C GLN A 208 -13.27 12.47 -2.14
N VAL A 209 -12.97 11.39 -1.40
CA VAL A 209 -13.97 10.43 -0.94
C VAL A 209 -14.90 11.09 0.07
N LEU A 210 -14.36 11.83 1.05
CA LEU A 210 -15.16 12.59 2.01
C LEU A 210 -16.06 13.59 1.30
N ALA A 211 -15.49 14.44 0.43
CA ALA A 211 -16.25 15.43 -0.33
C ALA A 211 -17.34 14.79 -1.20
N PHE A 212 -17.13 13.58 -1.71
CA PHE A 212 -18.15 12.85 -2.45
C PHE A 212 -19.36 12.51 -1.56
N PHE A 213 -19.16 11.99 -0.35
CA PHE A 213 -20.27 11.68 0.55
C PHE A 213 -20.94 12.93 1.13
N GLU A 214 -20.19 14.00 1.42
CA GLU A 214 -20.74 15.29 1.81
C GLU A 214 -21.64 15.88 0.71
N ARG A 215 -21.23 15.78 -0.57
CA ARG A 215 -22.06 16.20 -1.70
C ARG A 215 -23.35 15.39 -1.81
N LEU A 216 -23.33 14.09 -1.60
CA LEU A 216 -24.54 13.26 -1.58
C LEU A 216 -25.55 13.75 -0.51
N ASN A 217 -25.06 14.29 0.61
CA ASN A 217 -25.90 14.89 1.63
C ASN A 217 -26.52 16.25 1.22
N GLN A 218 -25.87 17.00 0.34
CA GLN A 218 -26.23 18.37 -0.01
C GLN A 218 -26.93 18.48 -1.38
N GLU A 219 -26.50 17.71 -2.36
CA GLU A 219 -26.98 17.78 -3.75
C GLU A 219 -28.04 16.70 -4.04
N PRO A 220 -29.01 16.97 -4.94
CA PRO A 220 -29.99 15.97 -5.35
C PRO A 220 -29.34 14.96 -6.28
N VAL A 221 -29.15 13.75 -5.78
CA VAL A 221 -28.71 12.58 -6.54
C VAL A 221 -29.80 11.52 -6.42
N ASP A 222 -30.26 10.98 -7.56
CA ASP A 222 -31.37 10.03 -7.59
C ASP A 222 -30.88 8.57 -7.51
N LEU A 223 -29.69 8.28 -8.04
CA LEU A 223 -29.16 6.92 -8.15
C LEU A 223 -27.67 6.85 -7.79
N LEU A 224 -27.32 5.95 -6.89
CA LEU A 224 -25.93 5.59 -6.57
C LEU A 224 -25.69 4.11 -6.86
N LEU A 225 -24.67 3.82 -7.65
CA LEU A 225 -24.22 2.46 -7.93
C LEU A 225 -22.92 2.18 -7.17
N LEU A 226 -22.93 1.17 -6.33
CA LEU A 226 -21.77 0.70 -5.57
C LEU A 226 -21.34 -0.67 -6.10
N ASN A 227 -20.05 -0.84 -6.36
CA ASN A 227 -19.52 -2.10 -6.89
C ASN A 227 -18.37 -2.63 -6.02
N ASN A 228 -18.61 -3.73 -5.31
CA ASN A 228 -17.63 -4.42 -4.47
C ASN A 228 -16.84 -3.47 -3.56
N THR A 229 -17.54 -2.61 -2.84
CA THR A 229 -16.92 -1.60 -1.99
C THR A 229 -17.70 -1.44 -0.67
N ASN A 230 -16.99 -1.37 0.45
CA ASN A 230 -17.58 -1.26 1.79
C ASN A 230 -17.06 -0.01 2.53
N PRO A 231 -17.44 1.21 2.09
CA PRO A 231 -16.99 2.44 2.74
C PRO A 231 -17.51 2.62 4.15
N VAL A 232 -18.67 2.06 4.52
CA VAL A 232 -19.19 2.11 5.89
C VAL A 232 -18.24 1.46 6.88
N PHE A 233 -17.65 0.32 6.52
CA PHE A 233 -16.67 -0.37 7.36
C PHE A 233 -15.28 0.26 7.32
N SER A 234 -14.82 0.65 6.12
CA SER A 234 -13.41 0.96 5.90
C SER A 234 -13.04 2.44 6.05
N MET A 235 -14.05 3.33 6.22
CA MET A 235 -13.79 4.76 6.38
C MET A 235 -14.00 5.20 7.85
N PRO A 236 -13.15 6.11 8.37
CA PRO A 236 -13.28 6.63 9.75
C PRO A 236 -14.45 7.60 9.92
N TRP A 237 -15.20 7.91 8.86
CA TRP A 237 -16.38 8.81 8.87
C TRP A 237 -17.65 8.01 8.63
N GLU A 238 -17.80 6.92 9.36
CA GLU A 238 -18.94 6.01 9.23
C GLU A 238 -20.29 6.75 9.26
N SER A 239 -20.49 7.68 10.19
CA SER A 239 -21.72 8.48 10.28
C SER A 239 -22.02 9.27 9.01
N THR A 240 -21.04 9.96 8.44
CA THR A 240 -21.22 10.73 7.19
C THR A 240 -21.59 9.84 6.02
N VAL A 241 -20.98 8.64 5.92
CA VAL A 241 -21.30 7.67 4.90
C VAL A 241 -22.72 7.12 5.09
N ILE A 242 -23.08 6.71 6.31
CA ILE A 242 -24.41 6.20 6.64
C ILE A 242 -25.50 7.24 6.36
N GLU A 243 -25.30 8.49 6.77
CA GLU A 243 -26.23 9.58 6.51
C GLU A 243 -26.44 9.79 5.01
N ALA A 244 -25.35 9.77 4.21
CA ALA A 244 -25.43 9.90 2.76
C ALA A 244 -26.22 8.75 2.11
N LEU A 245 -26.01 7.52 2.53
CA LEU A 245 -26.68 6.34 1.97
C LEU A 245 -28.17 6.24 2.41
N LYS A 246 -28.55 6.82 3.54
CA LYS A 246 -29.94 6.83 4.06
C LYS A 246 -30.79 8.00 3.55
N GLN A 247 -30.31 8.80 2.60
CA GLN A 247 -31.12 9.90 2.03
C GLN A 247 -32.34 9.35 1.30
N LYS A 248 -33.55 9.79 1.70
CA LYS A 248 -34.83 9.29 1.13
C LYS A 248 -34.98 9.44 -0.39
N ARG A 249 -34.27 10.37 -1.00
CA ARG A 249 -34.30 10.63 -2.43
C ARG A 249 -33.29 9.79 -3.22
N LEU A 250 -32.30 9.21 -2.53
CA LEU A 250 -31.21 8.43 -3.16
C LEU A 250 -31.63 6.97 -3.24
N PHE A 251 -31.64 6.41 -4.43
CA PHE A 251 -31.80 4.98 -4.62
C PHE A 251 -30.40 4.34 -4.75
N VAL A 252 -30.06 3.47 -3.80
CA VAL A 252 -28.75 2.85 -3.70
C VAL A 252 -28.81 1.43 -4.24
N VAL A 253 -27.99 1.13 -5.25
CA VAL A 253 -27.80 -0.21 -5.80
C VAL A 253 -26.41 -0.73 -5.44
N SER A 254 -26.34 -1.86 -4.74
CA SER A 254 -25.09 -2.55 -4.45
C SER A 254 -24.90 -3.77 -5.35
N PHE A 255 -23.80 -3.79 -6.08
CA PHE A 255 -23.32 -4.97 -6.80
C PHE A 255 -22.34 -5.72 -5.89
N SER A 256 -22.86 -6.68 -5.15
CA SER A 256 -22.07 -7.47 -4.21
C SER A 256 -22.65 -8.86 -4.07
N SER A 257 -21.79 -9.88 -4.04
CA SER A 257 -22.20 -11.28 -3.83
C SER A 257 -22.21 -11.68 -2.35
N PHE A 258 -21.79 -10.78 -1.48
CA PHE A 258 -21.77 -10.98 -0.03
C PHE A 258 -22.34 -9.75 0.69
N MET A 259 -23.07 -10.01 1.77
CA MET A 259 -23.55 -8.94 2.62
C MET A 259 -22.37 -8.32 3.39
N ASP A 260 -22.40 -7.00 3.47
CA ASP A 260 -21.51 -6.19 4.29
C ASP A 260 -22.26 -4.95 4.79
N GLU A 261 -21.60 -4.12 5.60
CA GLU A 261 -22.21 -2.96 6.25
C GLU A 261 -22.79 -1.95 5.26
N THR A 262 -22.12 -1.75 4.14
CA THR A 262 -22.57 -0.86 3.05
C THR A 262 -23.71 -1.49 2.26
N THR A 263 -23.58 -2.75 1.91
CA THR A 263 -24.59 -3.50 1.13
C THR A 263 -25.90 -3.64 1.91
N ALA A 264 -25.84 -3.76 3.24
CA ALA A 264 -27.01 -3.79 4.12
C ALA A 264 -27.83 -2.48 4.12
N LEU A 265 -27.25 -1.37 3.65
CA LEU A 265 -27.94 -0.08 3.52
C LEU A 265 -28.46 0.19 2.11
N ALA A 266 -28.26 -0.73 1.16
CA ALA A 266 -28.72 -0.56 -0.23
C ALA A 266 -30.21 -0.85 -0.37
N ASP A 267 -30.88 -0.09 -1.26
CA ASP A 267 -32.29 -0.33 -1.64
C ASP A 267 -32.44 -1.57 -2.54
N LEU A 268 -31.41 -1.86 -3.35
CA LEU A 268 -31.35 -3.02 -4.23
C LEU A 268 -29.95 -3.64 -4.18
N VAL A 269 -29.92 -4.94 -3.89
CA VAL A 269 -28.69 -5.74 -3.98
C VAL A 269 -28.77 -6.63 -5.21
N ILE A 270 -27.77 -6.53 -6.06
CA ILE A 270 -27.63 -7.39 -7.25
C ILE A 270 -26.38 -8.25 -7.04
N PRO A 271 -26.55 -9.55 -6.67
CA PRO A 271 -25.45 -10.49 -6.61
C PRO A 271 -24.80 -10.63 -7.98
N THR A 272 -23.47 -10.62 -8.02
CA THR A 272 -22.71 -10.75 -9.26
C THR A 272 -21.90 -12.03 -9.27
N ARG A 273 -21.57 -12.53 -10.45
CA ARG A 273 -20.69 -13.70 -10.60
C ARG A 273 -19.34 -13.44 -9.95
N LEU A 274 -18.80 -14.48 -9.33
CA LEU A 274 -17.45 -14.43 -8.78
C LEU A 274 -16.39 -14.45 -9.89
N PRO A 275 -15.17 -13.98 -9.62
CA PRO A 275 -14.12 -13.89 -10.65
C PRO A 275 -13.83 -15.19 -11.39
N LEU A 276 -13.95 -16.37 -10.74
CA LEU A 276 -13.73 -17.67 -11.38
C LEU A 276 -14.86 -18.13 -12.30
N GLU A 277 -16.02 -17.44 -12.30
CA GLU A 277 -17.20 -17.77 -13.08
C GLU A 277 -17.41 -16.86 -14.29
N THR A 278 -16.60 -15.80 -14.45
CA THR A 278 -16.87 -14.74 -15.42
C THR A 278 -15.66 -14.39 -16.27
N TRP A 279 -15.94 -13.80 -17.43
CA TRP A 279 -14.95 -13.09 -18.23
C TRP A 279 -14.79 -11.67 -17.73
N ASP A 280 -13.56 -11.19 -17.67
CA ASP A 280 -13.26 -9.79 -17.35
C ASP A 280 -11.86 -9.40 -17.84
N GLU A 281 -11.49 -8.14 -17.63
CA GLU A 281 -10.12 -7.64 -17.79
C GLU A 281 -9.64 -6.90 -16.54
N TYR A 282 -8.37 -6.97 -16.28
CA TYR A 282 -7.75 -6.23 -15.19
C TYR A 282 -6.44 -5.57 -15.64
N SER A 283 -6.34 -4.27 -15.39
CA SER A 283 -5.14 -3.48 -15.67
C SER A 283 -4.49 -3.01 -14.37
N GLY A 284 -3.70 -3.86 -13.74
CA GLY A 284 -2.99 -3.51 -12.50
C GLY A 284 -1.84 -2.52 -12.71
N ARG A 285 -1.27 -2.48 -13.92
CA ARG A 285 -0.21 -1.54 -14.33
C ARG A 285 -0.50 -0.92 -15.69
N ARG A 286 0.05 0.25 -15.96
CA ARG A 286 0.01 0.85 -17.31
C ARG A 286 0.70 -0.06 -18.31
N GLY A 287 0.14 -0.17 -19.49
CA GLY A 287 0.66 -1.02 -20.56
C GLY A 287 0.38 -2.52 -20.41
N MET A 288 -0.24 -2.94 -19.31
CA MET A 288 -0.64 -4.33 -19.06
C MET A 288 -2.16 -4.45 -18.98
N VAL A 289 -2.71 -5.48 -19.61
CA VAL A 289 -4.11 -5.85 -19.50
C VAL A 289 -4.15 -7.36 -19.36
N SER A 290 -4.43 -7.84 -18.16
CA SER A 290 -4.69 -9.25 -17.90
C SER A 290 -6.11 -9.61 -18.31
N THR A 291 -6.30 -10.76 -18.91
CA THR A 291 -7.61 -11.31 -19.24
C THR A 291 -8.01 -12.32 -18.18
N LEU A 292 -9.19 -12.15 -17.62
CA LEU A 292 -9.82 -13.11 -16.73
C LEU A 292 -10.73 -14.02 -17.57
N GLN A 293 -10.57 -15.32 -17.42
CA GLN A 293 -11.40 -16.34 -18.02
C GLN A 293 -12.13 -17.12 -16.92
N PRO A 294 -13.38 -17.57 -17.15
CA PRO A 294 -14.02 -18.48 -16.21
C PRO A 294 -13.22 -19.80 -16.15
N ALA A 295 -12.84 -20.18 -14.92
CA ALA A 295 -12.15 -21.43 -14.64
C ALA A 295 -13.12 -22.53 -14.18
N MET A 296 -14.38 -22.17 -13.94
CA MET A 296 -15.44 -23.08 -13.49
C MET A 296 -16.78 -22.67 -14.11
N GLY A 297 -17.75 -23.55 -14.02
CA GLY A 297 -19.15 -23.25 -14.38
C GLY A 297 -19.80 -22.30 -13.38
N HIS A 298 -20.97 -21.81 -13.70
CA HIS A 298 -21.73 -20.93 -12.81
C HIS A 298 -22.25 -21.71 -11.59
N LEU A 299 -22.01 -21.16 -10.40
CA LEU A 299 -22.53 -21.70 -9.14
C LEU A 299 -23.97 -21.24 -8.88
N THR A 300 -24.33 -20.07 -9.42
CA THR A 300 -25.64 -19.44 -9.25
C THR A 300 -26.11 -18.84 -10.57
N GLU A 301 -27.39 -18.44 -10.63
CA GLU A 301 -27.96 -17.68 -11.73
C GLU A 301 -27.58 -16.18 -11.74
N ALA A 302 -26.66 -15.75 -10.87
CA ALA A 302 -26.21 -14.37 -10.79
C ALA A 302 -25.66 -13.89 -12.13
N PRO A 303 -25.99 -12.66 -12.59
CA PRO A 303 -25.46 -12.09 -13.82
C PRO A 303 -23.99 -11.64 -13.64
N SER A 304 -23.26 -11.50 -14.75
CA SER A 304 -22.06 -10.68 -14.71
C SER A 304 -22.45 -9.20 -14.63
N ILE A 305 -21.66 -8.38 -13.93
CA ILE A 305 -21.94 -6.94 -13.84
C ILE A 305 -21.94 -6.28 -15.23
N GLY A 306 -21.11 -6.76 -16.14
CA GLY A 306 -21.07 -6.28 -17.53
C GLY A 306 -22.35 -6.57 -18.29
N ASP A 307 -22.97 -7.74 -18.08
CA ASP A 307 -24.27 -8.09 -18.68
C ASP A 307 -25.39 -7.20 -18.13
N VAL A 308 -25.40 -6.89 -16.84
CA VAL A 308 -26.37 -5.96 -16.23
C VAL A 308 -26.31 -4.58 -16.90
N PHE A 309 -25.12 -4.00 -17.05
CA PHE A 309 -24.97 -2.72 -17.72
C PHE A 309 -25.31 -2.73 -19.22
N LEU A 310 -25.01 -3.82 -19.91
CA LEU A 310 -25.40 -3.96 -21.31
C LEU A 310 -26.93 -4.07 -21.49
N CYS A 311 -27.61 -4.77 -20.58
CA CYS A 311 -29.07 -4.89 -20.59
C CYS A 311 -29.77 -3.58 -20.23
N SER A 312 -29.22 -2.78 -19.31
CA SER A 312 -29.82 -1.51 -18.86
C SER A 312 -29.79 -0.41 -19.94
N ASN A 313 -28.99 -0.55 -20.99
CA ASN A 313 -28.84 0.44 -22.06
C ASN A 313 -29.99 0.49 -23.07
N GLY A 314 -31.11 -0.21 -22.86
CA GLY A 314 -32.36 -0.08 -23.64
C GLY A 314 -32.30 -0.40 -25.13
N GLY A 315 -31.21 -0.95 -25.62
CA GLY A 315 -30.96 -1.26 -27.02
C GLY A 315 -31.50 -2.64 -27.48
N LYS A 316 -31.47 -2.88 -28.80
CA LYS A 316 -31.70 -4.22 -29.41
C LYS A 316 -30.83 -5.24 -28.68
N LYS A 317 -31.39 -6.48 -28.48
CA LYS A 317 -30.75 -7.61 -27.79
C LYS A 317 -29.24 -7.40 -27.57
N PRO A 318 -28.80 -7.07 -26.37
CA PRO A 318 -27.38 -6.74 -26.15
C PRO A 318 -26.54 -8.00 -26.42
N ASP A 319 -25.40 -7.80 -27.05
CA ASP A 319 -24.37 -8.84 -27.00
C ASP A 319 -24.07 -9.16 -25.54
N ASN A 320 -23.70 -10.39 -25.24
CA ASN A 320 -23.21 -10.70 -23.92
C ASN A 320 -21.88 -10.00 -23.65
N TYR A 321 -21.55 -9.84 -22.37
CA TYR A 321 -20.34 -9.11 -21.95
C TYR A 321 -19.06 -9.70 -22.56
N THR A 322 -18.98 -11.01 -22.76
CA THR A 322 -17.83 -11.68 -23.40
C THR A 322 -17.59 -11.17 -24.83
N LYS A 323 -18.66 -11.00 -25.63
CA LYS A 323 -18.55 -10.46 -27.00
C LYS A 323 -18.17 -8.97 -26.98
N TYR A 324 -18.75 -8.23 -26.02
CA TYR A 324 -18.37 -6.83 -25.80
C TYR A 324 -16.89 -6.69 -25.47
N LEU A 325 -16.39 -7.48 -24.52
CA LEU A 325 -14.98 -7.50 -24.08
C LEU A 325 -14.04 -7.82 -25.24
N TYR A 326 -14.35 -8.86 -26.02
CA TYR A 326 -13.58 -9.20 -27.22
C TYR A 326 -13.49 -8.03 -28.19
N ARG A 327 -14.62 -7.37 -28.52
CA ARG A 327 -14.65 -6.23 -29.45
C ARG A 327 -13.88 -5.03 -28.89
N HIS A 328 -14.08 -4.73 -27.63
CA HIS A 328 -13.41 -3.64 -26.93
C HIS A 328 -11.87 -3.81 -26.92
N LEU A 329 -11.41 -5.01 -26.56
CA LEU A 329 -10.00 -5.34 -26.57
C LEU A 329 -9.41 -5.36 -28.00
N LYS A 330 -10.18 -5.86 -28.98
CA LYS A 330 -9.78 -5.83 -30.39
C LYS A 330 -9.55 -4.38 -30.86
N GLN A 331 -10.50 -3.48 -30.60
CA GLN A 331 -10.40 -2.07 -31.00
C GLN A 331 -9.23 -1.35 -30.29
N LYS A 332 -9.10 -1.51 -28.98
CA LYS A 332 -8.04 -0.83 -28.21
C LYS A 332 -6.63 -1.41 -28.46
N LYS A 333 -6.53 -2.70 -28.69
CA LYS A 333 -5.23 -3.41 -28.75
C LYS A 333 -4.84 -3.83 -30.15
N LYS A 334 -5.66 -3.49 -31.18
CA LYS A 334 -5.39 -3.78 -32.59
C LYS A 334 -5.17 -5.28 -32.87
N PHE A 335 -5.97 -6.14 -32.28
CA PHE A 335 -6.02 -7.54 -32.71
C PHE A 335 -6.68 -7.62 -34.09
N GLU A 336 -6.01 -8.23 -35.01
CA GLU A 336 -6.55 -8.35 -36.36
C GLU A 336 -7.32 -9.67 -36.54
N THR A 337 -6.97 -10.71 -35.80
CA THR A 337 -7.48 -12.07 -36.05
C THR A 337 -7.94 -12.76 -34.76
N THR A 338 -8.84 -13.75 -34.93
CA THR A 338 -9.25 -14.66 -33.85
C THR A 338 -8.09 -15.46 -33.27
N LYS A 339 -7.08 -15.77 -34.11
CA LYS A 339 -5.86 -16.44 -33.65
C LYS A 339 -5.05 -15.57 -32.68
N ALA A 340 -4.93 -14.27 -32.94
CA ALA A 340 -4.27 -13.32 -32.03
C ALA A 340 -5.01 -13.18 -30.71
N TRP A 341 -6.35 -13.24 -30.71
CA TRP A 341 -7.15 -13.30 -29.49
C TRP A 341 -6.87 -14.56 -28.68
N ALA A 342 -6.91 -15.74 -29.31
CA ALA A 342 -6.62 -17.00 -28.65
C ALA A 342 -5.22 -17.01 -28.00
N GLN A 343 -4.22 -16.47 -28.70
CA GLN A 343 -2.86 -16.31 -28.15
C GLN A 343 -2.82 -15.37 -26.95
N THR A 344 -3.55 -14.26 -26.98
CA THR A 344 -3.66 -13.33 -25.85
C THR A 344 -4.25 -14.01 -24.62
N ILE A 345 -5.30 -14.77 -24.81
CA ILE A 345 -5.95 -15.54 -23.72
C ILE A 345 -4.97 -16.58 -23.16
N GLN A 346 -4.31 -17.34 -24.03
CA GLN A 346 -3.32 -18.34 -23.63
C GLN A 346 -2.16 -17.73 -22.84
N GLN A 347 -1.76 -16.50 -23.16
CA GLN A 347 -0.70 -15.75 -22.44
C GLN A 347 -1.21 -15.09 -21.15
N GLY A 348 -2.51 -15.11 -20.89
CA GLY A 348 -3.14 -14.43 -19.73
C GLY A 348 -3.32 -12.93 -19.91
N GLY A 349 -3.09 -12.39 -21.10
CA GLY A 349 -3.28 -10.96 -21.36
C GLY A 349 -2.28 -10.34 -22.34
N ILE A 350 -2.21 -9.01 -22.30
CA ILE A 350 -1.31 -8.20 -23.12
C ILE A 350 -0.32 -7.52 -22.19
N PHE A 351 0.95 -7.81 -22.38
CA PHE A 351 2.04 -7.30 -21.57
C PHE A 351 3.00 -6.50 -22.44
N LYS A 352 2.82 -5.17 -22.51
CA LYS A 352 3.78 -4.32 -23.19
C LYS A 352 4.98 -4.08 -22.28
N GLN A 353 6.13 -4.58 -22.66
CA GLN A 353 7.38 -4.18 -22.05
C GLN A 353 7.83 -2.86 -22.67
N ASN A 354 7.82 -1.80 -21.89
CA ASN A 354 8.41 -0.54 -22.30
C ASN A 354 9.93 -0.62 -22.06
N HIS A 355 10.71 -0.70 -23.14
CA HIS A 355 12.17 -0.72 -23.08
C HIS A 355 12.78 0.69 -23.21
N ARG A 356 11.99 1.76 -22.93
CA ARG A 356 12.55 3.10 -23.00
C ARG A 356 13.49 3.33 -21.82
N THR A 357 14.69 3.79 -22.11
CA THR A 357 15.60 4.34 -21.09
C THR A 357 14.91 5.55 -20.48
N PRO A 358 14.70 5.61 -19.16
CA PRO A 358 14.09 6.78 -18.55
C PRO A 358 14.93 8.02 -18.80
N SER A 359 14.34 9.08 -19.30
CA SER A 359 14.96 10.41 -19.37
C SER A 359 14.42 11.27 -18.22
N PHE A 360 14.60 10.79 -16.98
CA PHE A 360 14.19 11.54 -15.81
C PHE A 360 15.20 12.67 -15.54
N GLN A 361 14.70 13.86 -15.25
CA GLN A 361 15.48 14.98 -14.72
C GLN A 361 14.82 15.45 -13.42
N PRO A 362 15.60 15.62 -12.33
CA PRO A 362 15.06 16.15 -11.09
C PRO A 362 14.45 17.53 -11.31
N PRO A 363 13.26 17.81 -10.77
CA PRO A 363 12.69 19.14 -10.83
C PRO A 363 13.47 20.14 -9.97
N GLU A 364 13.34 21.42 -10.29
CA GLU A 364 13.78 22.47 -9.38
C GLU A 364 12.86 22.53 -8.17
N ILE A 365 13.44 22.48 -6.97
CA ILE A 365 12.69 22.50 -5.71
C ILE A 365 13.19 23.67 -4.88
N GLU A 366 12.27 24.54 -4.49
CA GLU A 366 12.57 25.70 -3.64
C GLU A 366 13.13 25.27 -2.27
N PRO A 367 14.25 25.85 -1.80
CA PRO A 367 14.86 25.49 -0.50
C PRO A 367 13.90 25.60 0.68
N VAL A 368 13.05 26.63 0.70
CA VAL A 368 12.04 26.88 1.74
C VAL A 368 11.07 25.70 1.89
N PHE A 369 10.78 24.98 0.80
CA PHE A 369 9.92 23.81 0.84
C PHE A 369 10.50 22.70 1.73
N PHE A 370 11.80 22.43 1.63
CA PHE A 370 12.46 21.39 2.45
C PHE A 370 12.43 21.72 3.94
N HIS A 371 12.75 22.96 4.31
CA HIS A 371 12.68 23.42 5.71
C HIS A 371 11.28 23.20 6.27
N LYS A 372 10.25 23.71 5.57
CA LYS A 372 8.86 23.53 6.00
C LYS A 372 8.44 22.07 6.14
N ALA A 373 9.00 21.18 5.30
CA ALA A 373 8.66 19.76 5.31
C ALA A 373 9.30 18.99 6.47
N PHE A 374 10.52 19.33 6.88
CA PHE A 374 11.31 18.52 7.83
C PHE A 374 11.58 19.19 9.20
N ASP A 375 11.31 20.50 9.36
CA ASP A 375 11.56 21.21 10.61
C ASP A 375 10.69 20.73 11.79
N ASN A 376 9.51 20.15 11.52
CA ASN A 376 8.54 19.75 12.53
C ASN A 376 8.15 18.28 12.39
N LEU A 377 9.13 17.37 12.36
CA LEU A 377 8.85 15.95 12.40
C LEU A 377 8.27 15.55 13.76
N LEU A 378 7.12 14.86 13.71
CA LEU A 378 6.48 14.36 14.91
C LEU A 378 7.35 13.29 15.58
N LEU A 379 7.54 13.43 16.88
CA LEU A 379 8.13 12.39 17.72
C LEU A 379 7.00 11.70 18.49
N PRO A 380 7.08 10.37 18.66
CA PRO A 380 6.11 9.65 19.46
C PRO A 380 6.15 10.13 20.93
N SER A 381 4.98 10.15 21.59
CA SER A 381 4.90 10.39 23.03
C SER A 381 5.73 9.35 23.77
N THR A 382 6.45 9.77 24.80
CA THR A 382 7.25 8.88 25.65
C THR A 382 6.49 8.36 26.87
N SER A 383 5.30 8.89 27.15
CA SER A 383 4.54 8.64 28.37
C SER A 383 3.49 7.51 28.24
N GLU A 384 3.08 7.17 27.02
CA GLU A 384 2.01 6.22 26.75
C GLU A 384 2.43 5.16 25.73
N LEU A 385 1.74 3.99 25.76
CA LEU A 385 1.88 3.00 24.70
C LEU A 385 1.31 3.55 23.40
N ALA A 386 2.11 3.56 22.36
CA ALA A 386 1.62 3.89 21.04
C ALA A 386 0.89 2.68 20.43
N PHE A 387 -0.34 2.89 19.93
CA PHE A 387 -1.10 1.88 19.20
C PHE A 387 -0.83 2.00 17.70
N MET A 388 -0.48 0.89 17.08
CA MET A 388 -0.25 0.81 15.64
C MET A 388 -1.20 -0.20 15.00
N ALA A 389 -2.15 0.28 14.23
CA ALA A 389 -3.03 -0.53 13.39
C ALA A 389 -2.37 -0.80 12.05
N VAL A 390 -2.27 -2.07 11.65
CA VAL A 390 -1.55 -2.47 10.43
C VAL A 390 -2.43 -3.33 9.53
N PRO A 391 -2.34 -3.21 8.19
CA PRO A 391 -3.01 -4.14 7.30
C PRO A 391 -2.38 -5.52 7.43
N SER A 392 -3.18 -6.57 7.34
CA SER A 392 -2.69 -7.94 7.35
C SER A 392 -2.70 -8.56 5.96
N ILE A 393 -1.84 -9.54 5.72
CA ILE A 393 -1.86 -10.32 4.48
C ILE A 393 -3.18 -11.09 4.30
N ARG A 394 -3.88 -11.41 5.39
CA ARG A 394 -5.15 -12.14 5.36
C ARG A 394 -6.33 -11.24 4.98
N PHE A 395 -6.45 -10.11 5.65
CA PHE A 395 -7.66 -9.30 5.60
C PHE A 395 -7.46 -7.96 4.89
N PHE A 396 -6.23 -7.51 4.73
CA PHE A 396 -5.85 -6.22 4.16
C PHE A 396 -6.56 -5.05 4.87
N ASP A 397 -7.62 -4.49 4.28
CA ASP A 397 -8.48 -3.44 4.84
C ASP A 397 -9.79 -3.97 5.45
N GLY A 398 -9.91 -5.28 5.60
CA GLY A 398 -11.11 -5.98 6.06
C GLY A 398 -11.92 -6.63 4.95
N ARG A 399 -11.60 -6.39 3.67
CA ARG A 399 -12.33 -7.01 2.56
C ARG A 399 -12.27 -8.54 2.64
N GLY A 400 -13.45 -9.15 2.77
CA GLY A 400 -13.58 -10.59 2.91
C GLY A 400 -13.35 -11.15 4.30
N ALA A 401 -13.05 -10.34 5.31
CA ALA A 401 -12.93 -10.80 6.70
C ALA A 401 -14.28 -11.21 7.32
N ASN A 402 -15.39 -10.82 6.71
CA ASN A 402 -16.74 -11.29 7.03
C ASN A 402 -17.04 -12.70 6.42
N ARG A 403 -16.05 -13.39 5.87
CA ARG A 403 -16.17 -14.74 5.29
C ARG A 403 -15.43 -15.74 6.18
N PRO A 404 -16.10 -16.75 6.76
CA PRO A 404 -15.48 -17.68 7.72
C PRO A 404 -14.23 -18.38 7.19
N TRP A 405 -14.23 -18.82 5.93
CA TRP A 405 -13.10 -19.52 5.32
C TRP A 405 -11.80 -18.73 5.33
N LEU A 406 -11.86 -17.40 5.18
CA LEU A 406 -10.66 -16.57 5.24
C LEU A 406 -10.10 -16.50 6.67
N CYS A 407 -10.96 -16.58 7.68
CA CYS A 407 -10.55 -16.60 9.08
C CYS A 407 -9.82 -17.88 9.47
N GLU A 408 -10.04 -19.00 8.76
CA GLU A 408 -9.33 -20.27 8.98
C GLU A 408 -7.87 -20.23 8.53
N VAL A 409 -7.52 -19.33 7.62
CA VAL A 409 -6.13 -19.17 7.16
C VAL A 409 -5.29 -18.58 8.29
N PRO A 410 -4.25 -19.27 8.78
CA PRO A 410 -3.42 -18.76 9.86
C PRO A 410 -2.56 -17.58 9.38
N ASP A 411 -2.33 -16.64 10.27
CA ASP A 411 -1.33 -15.59 10.03
C ASP A 411 0.07 -16.19 9.84
N PRO A 412 0.85 -15.74 8.86
CA PRO A 412 2.13 -16.38 8.53
C PRO A 412 3.20 -16.23 9.62
N LEU A 413 3.11 -15.24 10.48
CA LEU A 413 4.08 -15.00 11.56
C LEU A 413 3.62 -15.61 12.87
N THR A 414 2.43 -15.26 13.35
CA THR A 414 1.90 -15.72 14.65
C THR A 414 1.32 -17.13 14.60
N LYS A 415 0.96 -17.63 13.41
CA LYS A 415 0.24 -18.90 13.19
C LYS A 415 -1.17 -18.92 13.79
N ILE A 416 -1.69 -17.80 14.24
CA ILE A 416 -3.02 -17.69 14.81
C ILE A 416 -4.06 -17.58 13.68
N ALA A 417 -5.11 -18.40 13.76
CA ALA A 417 -6.31 -18.33 12.95
C ALA A 417 -7.47 -17.73 13.78
N TRP A 418 -8.53 -17.25 13.12
CA TRP A 418 -9.76 -16.69 13.67
C TRP A 418 -9.58 -15.40 14.47
N GLN A 419 -8.69 -15.36 15.44
CA GLN A 419 -8.46 -14.21 16.31
C GLN A 419 -7.45 -13.24 15.73
N THR A 420 -7.55 -11.99 16.19
CA THR A 420 -6.54 -10.94 15.95
C THR A 420 -5.94 -10.53 17.29
N PRO A 421 -4.75 -11.00 17.64
CA PRO A 421 -4.11 -10.65 18.90
C PRO A 421 -3.47 -9.26 18.85
N VAL A 422 -3.24 -8.72 20.05
CA VAL A 422 -2.34 -7.57 20.24
C VAL A 422 -0.92 -8.06 20.37
N LEU A 423 -0.08 -7.70 19.43
CA LEU A 423 1.35 -8.00 19.49
C LEU A 423 2.04 -7.06 20.47
N MET A 424 2.79 -7.61 21.40
CA MET A 424 3.46 -6.85 22.46
C MET A 424 4.86 -7.40 22.73
N HIS A 425 5.82 -6.48 22.91
CA HIS A 425 7.20 -6.84 23.24
C HIS A 425 7.30 -7.41 24.67
N PRO A 426 8.12 -8.46 24.94
CA PRO A 426 8.28 -9.02 26.28
C PRO A 426 8.62 -8.01 27.37
N GLN A 427 9.46 -7.03 27.05
CA GLN A 427 9.81 -5.94 27.99
C GLN A 427 8.59 -5.08 28.36
N THR A 428 7.72 -4.78 27.38
CA THR A 428 6.48 -4.03 27.61
C THR A 428 5.52 -4.83 28.46
N MET A 429 5.36 -6.12 28.17
CA MET A 429 4.52 -7.05 28.96
C MET A 429 4.99 -7.09 30.41
N LYS A 430 6.28 -7.31 30.65
CA LYS A 430 6.86 -7.33 32.00
C LYS A 430 6.61 -6.01 32.74
N THR A 431 6.79 -4.86 32.07
CA THR A 431 6.58 -3.55 32.70
C THR A 431 5.12 -3.31 33.07
N LYS A 432 4.20 -3.81 32.25
CA LYS A 432 2.73 -3.65 32.45
C LYS A 432 2.09 -4.79 33.25
N GLY A 433 2.83 -5.88 33.54
CA GLY A 433 2.33 -7.02 34.31
C GLY A 433 1.40 -7.96 33.51
N PHE A 434 1.54 -8.01 32.18
CA PHE A 434 0.78 -8.91 31.32
C PHE A 434 1.52 -10.22 31.06
N ALA A 435 0.76 -11.27 30.83
CA ALA A 435 1.23 -12.59 30.37
C ALA A 435 0.72 -12.90 28.96
N GLN A 436 1.32 -13.92 28.34
CA GLN A 436 0.84 -14.46 27.07
C GLN A 436 -0.63 -14.89 27.21
N GLU A 437 -1.46 -14.54 26.21
CA GLU A 437 -2.89 -14.85 26.13
C GLU A 437 -3.79 -14.09 27.11
N ASP A 438 -3.25 -13.20 27.95
CA ASP A 438 -4.10 -12.31 28.75
C ASP A 438 -5.03 -11.50 27.85
N MET A 439 -6.31 -11.40 28.25
CA MET A 439 -7.28 -10.53 27.61
C MET A 439 -7.10 -9.11 28.10
N VAL A 440 -6.77 -8.20 27.20
CA VAL A 440 -6.60 -6.77 27.51
C VAL A 440 -7.64 -5.92 26.81
N GLU A 441 -8.07 -4.85 27.50
CA GLU A 441 -8.89 -3.80 26.89
C GLU A 441 -7.95 -2.72 26.32
N ILE A 442 -8.12 -2.42 25.03
CA ILE A 442 -7.48 -1.28 24.37
C ILE A 442 -8.52 -0.18 24.29
N GLN A 443 -8.21 0.96 24.89
CA GLN A 443 -9.08 2.12 24.90
C GLN A 443 -8.43 3.29 24.16
N SER A 444 -9.17 3.95 23.27
CA SER A 444 -8.83 5.21 22.64
C SER A 444 -9.91 6.25 22.90
N GLU A 445 -9.72 7.48 22.41
CA GLU A 445 -10.76 8.52 22.48
C GLU A 445 -12.03 8.12 21.70
N THR A 446 -11.88 7.28 20.66
CA THR A 446 -12.96 6.94 19.72
C THR A 446 -13.60 5.58 19.98
N GLY A 447 -13.00 4.71 20.81
CA GLY A 447 -13.57 3.38 21.05
C GLY A 447 -12.76 2.49 21.97
N ARG A 448 -13.32 1.30 22.21
CA ARG A 448 -12.72 0.25 23.05
C ARG A 448 -12.83 -1.09 22.34
N LEU A 449 -11.83 -1.93 22.52
CA LEU A 449 -11.85 -3.31 22.06
C LEU A 449 -11.08 -4.21 23.02
N ASN A 450 -11.46 -5.49 23.07
CA ASN A 450 -10.78 -6.53 23.84
C ASN A 450 -10.05 -7.46 22.89
N ALA A 451 -8.79 -7.80 23.21
CA ALA A 451 -8.01 -8.74 22.43
C ALA A 451 -7.00 -9.50 23.30
N PRO A 452 -6.64 -10.75 22.93
CA PRO A 452 -5.60 -11.50 23.62
C PRO A 452 -4.21 -10.92 23.28
N VAL A 453 -3.32 -10.93 24.28
CA VAL A 453 -1.93 -10.53 24.12
C VAL A 453 -1.13 -11.65 23.45
N TYR A 454 -0.31 -11.31 22.48
CA TYR A 454 0.68 -12.20 21.87
C TYR A 454 2.08 -11.64 22.07
N GLU A 455 2.91 -12.40 22.80
CA GLU A 455 4.29 -12.05 23.09
C GLU A 455 5.18 -12.21 21.86
N THR A 456 5.93 -11.17 21.50
CA THR A 456 6.88 -11.23 20.38
C THR A 456 7.97 -10.17 20.50
N GLU A 457 9.21 -10.55 20.21
CA GLU A 457 10.32 -9.61 20.03
C GLU A 457 10.24 -8.84 18.69
N GLY A 458 9.31 -9.23 17.81
CA GLY A 458 9.07 -8.58 16.52
C GLY A 458 8.33 -7.24 16.60
N VAL A 459 8.26 -6.61 17.77
CA VAL A 459 7.62 -5.30 17.99
C VAL A 459 8.57 -4.42 18.78
N HIS A 460 8.64 -3.12 18.47
CA HIS A 460 9.44 -2.19 19.25
C HIS A 460 8.90 -2.09 20.70
N PRO A 461 9.72 -2.10 21.74
CA PRO A 461 9.26 -1.84 23.10
C PRO A 461 8.52 -0.48 23.21
N GLY A 462 7.43 -0.44 23.99
CA GLY A 462 6.62 0.79 24.15
C GLY A 462 5.53 1.00 23.10
N ILE A 463 5.35 0.04 22.18
CA ILE A 463 4.20 0.03 21.27
C ILE A 463 3.40 -1.27 21.40
N ILE A 464 2.18 -1.20 20.94
CA ILE A 464 1.33 -2.37 20.70
C ILE A 464 0.89 -2.35 19.23
N VAL A 465 0.87 -3.50 18.59
CA VAL A 465 0.52 -3.64 17.18
C VAL A 465 -0.65 -4.60 17.04
N MET A 466 -1.61 -4.23 16.20
CA MET A 466 -2.76 -5.08 15.92
C MET A 466 -3.12 -5.00 14.43
N ALA A 467 -3.38 -6.16 13.83
CA ALA A 467 -3.87 -6.21 12.46
C ALA A 467 -5.31 -5.70 12.38
N ILE A 468 -5.61 -4.91 11.36
CA ILE A 468 -6.97 -4.45 11.07
C ILE A 468 -7.73 -5.49 10.23
N GLY A 469 -9.05 -5.28 10.11
CA GLY A 469 -9.92 -6.01 9.19
C GLY A 469 -10.95 -6.90 9.87
N GLN A 470 -10.85 -7.11 11.16
CA GLN A 470 -11.89 -7.76 11.99
C GLN A 470 -12.87 -6.72 12.52
N GLY A 471 -14.05 -7.18 13.00
CA GLY A 471 -15.07 -6.32 13.59
C GLY A 471 -16.28 -6.05 12.69
N HIS A 472 -16.43 -6.85 11.62
CA HIS A 472 -17.66 -6.81 10.81
C HIS A 472 -18.91 -7.13 11.65
N GLN A 473 -20.00 -6.44 11.32
CA GLN A 473 -21.31 -6.65 11.93
C GLN A 473 -22.26 -7.40 10.98
N ASN A 474 -21.96 -7.41 9.68
CA ASN A 474 -22.74 -8.09 8.66
C ASN A 474 -21.90 -9.20 8.03
N PHE A 475 -22.43 -10.41 8.08
CA PHE A 475 -21.79 -11.62 7.56
C PHE A 475 -22.67 -12.19 6.46
N GLY A 476 -22.07 -12.41 5.28
CA GLY A 476 -22.75 -12.95 4.11
C GLY A 476 -22.72 -14.46 4.01
#